data_a488b29567a9ce23b8b0f54745b5477b
#
_entry.id   a488b29567a9ce23b8b0f54745b5477b
#
_cell.length_a   1.000
_cell.length_b   1.000
_cell.length_c   1.000
_cell.angle_alpha   90.00
_cell.angle_beta   90.00
_cell.angle_gamma   90.00
#
_symmetry.space_group_name_H-M   'P 1'
#
loop_
_entity.id
_entity.type
_entity.pdbx_description
1 polymer ?
#
loop_
_entity_poly.entity_id
_entity_poly.type
_entity_poly.pdbx_seq_one_letter_code
_entity_poly.pdbx_strand_id
1 'polypeptide(L)'
;LQGYHVEYRVHVQDYGWQEWRKDGEMAGTEGQSKRLEAIEVKIIQDEVPDGITYSTLITNEGWNCNVLENKIAGSSSNNAITSMKINYKNNNGISIKYRAYVQNFGWQQWMSNGRFIGDNSGKNNIEAFQIKLENAPANYHIKYRVKTKKSGWQIWKTDGQTAGATAISAEINAIQIKIVNDDLTPKIQYQTHVQNDGWQSWVESGQLSGTEGRSLRLEGIKIKIDNLDRNNSIMYRTHVQNDGWQQWVTDGSFSGKEGRGL
;
A
#
# COMPACT_ATOMS: atom_id res chain seq x y z
N LEU A 1 -23.09 -7.69 -4.75
CA LEU A 1 -23.37 -6.57 -3.84
C LEU A 1 -22.05 -5.97 -3.40
N GLN A 2 -21.82 -4.70 -3.71
CA GLN A 2 -20.54 -4.05 -3.46
C GLN A 2 -20.46 -3.53 -2.02
N GLY A 3 -19.52 -4.06 -1.19
CA GLY A 3 -19.39 -3.70 0.22
C GLY A 3 -20.46 -4.34 1.12
N TYR A 4 -21.08 -5.41 0.65
CA TYR A 4 -22.03 -6.23 1.40
C TYR A 4 -21.86 -7.67 1.02
N HIS A 5 -22.05 -8.57 1.97
CA HIS A 5 -22.17 -9.99 1.73
C HIS A 5 -23.51 -10.52 2.27
N VAL A 6 -23.90 -11.69 1.80
CA VAL A 6 -25.10 -12.36 2.28
C VAL A 6 -24.69 -13.45 3.26
N GLU A 7 -25.26 -13.42 4.47
CA GLU A 7 -25.17 -14.54 5.39
C GLU A 7 -26.53 -15.23 5.49
N TYR A 8 -26.50 -16.54 5.58
CA TYR A 8 -27.69 -17.36 5.72
C TYR A 8 -27.41 -18.58 6.56
N ARG A 9 -28.46 -19.09 7.20
CA ARG A 9 -28.48 -20.36 7.91
C ARG A 9 -29.79 -21.06 7.72
N VAL A 10 -29.83 -22.36 7.94
CA VAL A 10 -30.99 -23.19 7.76
C VAL A 10 -31.30 -24.01 9.03
N HIS A 11 -32.57 -24.24 9.25
CA HIS A 11 -33.03 -25.21 10.23
C HIS A 11 -33.26 -26.54 9.52
N VAL A 12 -32.58 -27.58 9.99
CA VAL A 12 -32.65 -28.92 9.40
C VAL A 12 -33.36 -29.87 10.37
N GLN A 13 -34.20 -30.70 9.84
CA GLN A 13 -34.90 -31.73 10.63
C GLN A 13 -33.93 -32.53 11.51
N ASP A 14 -34.25 -32.67 12.78
CA ASP A 14 -33.49 -33.37 13.82
C ASP A 14 -32.13 -32.75 14.21
N TYR A 15 -31.65 -31.73 13.46
CA TYR A 15 -30.38 -31.03 13.73
C TYR A 15 -30.58 -29.60 14.25
N GLY A 16 -31.77 -29.00 13.99
CA GLY A 16 -32.03 -27.62 14.37
C GLY A 16 -31.30 -26.60 13.47
N TRP A 17 -31.12 -25.41 14.01
CA TRP A 17 -30.39 -24.32 13.31
C TRP A 17 -28.91 -24.66 13.17
N GLN A 18 -28.45 -24.56 11.92
CA GLN A 18 -27.00 -24.70 11.59
C GLN A 18 -26.26 -23.37 11.72
N GLU A 19 -24.94 -23.45 11.66
CA GLU A 19 -24.06 -22.28 11.65
C GLU A 19 -24.33 -21.39 10.43
N TRP A 20 -24.06 -20.10 10.60
CA TRP A 20 -24.16 -19.13 9.52
C TRP A 20 -23.17 -19.46 8.39
N ARG A 21 -23.66 -19.41 7.17
CA ARG A 21 -22.92 -19.56 5.92
C ARG A 21 -22.97 -18.25 5.14
N LYS A 22 -21.98 -18.03 4.27
CA LYS A 22 -21.90 -16.81 3.47
C LYS A 22 -21.60 -17.09 2.00
N ASP A 23 -22.07 -16.18 1.16
CA ASP A 23 -21.66 -16.03 -0.24
C ASP A 23 -21.55 -17.32 -1.06
N GLY A 24 -22.62 -18.14 -1.06
CA GLY A 24 -22.70 -19.37 -1.85
C GLY A 24 -22.13 -20.62 -1.18
N GLU A 25 -21.70 -20.54 0.09
CA GLU A 25 -21.37 -21.73 0.87
C GLU A 25 -22.61 -22.62 1.06
N MET A 26 -22.45 -23.92 1.06
CA MET A 26 -23.56 -24.85 1.27
C MET A 26 -24.09 -24.75 2.68
N ALA A 27 -25.40 -24.56 2.84
CA ALA A 27 -26.12 -24.68 4.09
C ALA A 27 -27.13 -25.84 3.99
N GLY A 28 -27.20 -26.67 5.02
CA GLY A 28 -28.03 -27.86 5.03
C GLY A 28 -27.23 -29.15 5.05
N THR A 29 -27.89 -30.24 4.70
CA THR A 29 -27.29 -31.59 4.63
C THR A 29 -27.54 -32.18 3.27
N GLU A 30 -26.51 -32.83 2.69
CA GLU A 30 -26.59 -33.56 1.44
C GLU A 30 -26.56 -35.07 1.70
N GLY A 31 -27.40 -35.83 0.99
CA GLY A 31 -27.43 -37.31 1.07
C GLY A 31 -27.99 -37.90 2.35
N GLN A 32 -28.49 -37.09 3.29
CA GLN A 32 -29.00 -37.58 4.60
C GLN A 32 -30.51 -37.66 4.69
N SER A 33 -31.24 -37.41 3.62
CA SER A 33 -32.71 -37.42 3.56
C SER A 33 -33.35 -36.56 4.65
N LYS A 34 -32.71 -35.49 5.10
CA LYS A 34 -33.25 -34.52 6.06
C LYS A 34 -33.78 -33.31 5.32
N ARG A 35 -35.01 -32.91 5.70
CA ARG A 35 -35.64 -31.72 5.09
C ARG A 35 -35.17 -30.43 5.74
N LEU A 36 -35.13 -29.38 4.97
CA LEU A 36 -35.02 -28.02 5.48
C LEU A 36 -36.41 -27.60 6.00
N GLU A 37 -36.44 -26.99 7.17
CA GLU A 37 -37.66 -26.58 7.85
C GLU A 37 -37.80 -25.05 7.91
N ALA A 38 -36.67 -24.33 7.96
CA ALA A 38 -36.65 -22.87 7.94
C ALA A 38 -35.33 -22.35 7.40
N ILE A 39 -35.33 -21.10 6.99
CA ILE A 39 -34.14 -20.36 6.55
C ILE A 39 -34.14 -18.96 7.14
N GLU A 40 -33.00 -18.48 7.55
CA GLU A 40 -32.75 -17.07 7.82
C GLU A 40 -31.73 -16.55 6.85
N VAL A 41 -31.95 -15.35 6.31
CA VAL A 41 -31.07 -14.67 5.39
C VAL A 41 -30.92 -13.22 5.84
N LYS A 42 -29.71 -12.73 5.86
CA LYS A 42 -29.41 -11.31 6.15
C LYS A 42 -28.35 -10.77 5.22
N ILE A 43 -28.39 -9.48 4.99
CA ILE A 43 -27.34 -8.74 4.29
C ILE A 43 -26.48 -8.07 5.36
N ILE A 44 -25.19 -8.34 5.31
CA ILE A 44 -24.20 -7.73 6.20
C ILE A 44 -23.40 -6.72 5.41
N GLN A 45 -23.29 -5.52 5.92
CA GLN A 45 -22.36 -4.55 5.39
C GLN A 45 -20.94 -4.93 5.82
N ASP A 46 -20.04 -5.08 4.83
CA ASP A 46 -18.64 -5.33 5.11
C ASP A 46 -18.03 -4.15 5.86
N GLU A 47 -17.28 -4.41 6.91
CA GLU A 47 -16.50 -3.37 7.55
C GLU A 47 -15.44 -2.86 6.57
N VAL A 48 -15.45 -1.55 6.32
CA VAL A 48 -14.37 -0.89 5.59
C VAL A 48 -13.18 -0.81 6.54
N PRO A 49 -12.05 -1.46 6.24
CA PRO A 49 -10.87 -1.36 7.05
C PRO A 49 -10.44 0.10 7.23
N ASP A 50 -9.81 0.43 8.36
CA ASP A 50 -9.15 1.72 8.52
C ASP A 50 -8.06 1.89 7.45
N GLY A 51 -7.92 3.10 6.93
CA GLY A 51 -7.03 3.38 5.81
C GLY A 51 -7.75 3.54 4.47
N ILE A 52 -7.01 3.39 3.39
CA ILE A 52 -7.53 3.50 2.02
C ILE A 52 -7.98 2.14 1.50
N THR A 53 -9.18 2.14 0.92
CA THR A 53 -9.62 1.08 0.00
C THR A 53 -10.07 1.72 -1.32
N TYR A 54 -9.87 1.01 -2.41
CA TYR A 54 -10.29 1.49 -3.72
C TYR A 54 -10.84 0.37 -4.58
N SER A 55 -11.78 0.74 -5.46
CA SER A 55 -12.43 -0.20 -6.37
C SER A 55 -12.37 0.36 -7.78
N THR A 56 -12.20 -0.51 -8.77
CA THR A 56 -12.10 -0.16 -10.18
C THR A 56 -13.08 -0.99 -11.01
N LEU A 57 -13.81 -0.35 -11.93
CA LEU A 57 -14.60 -1.01 -12.96
C LEU A 57 -13.71 -1.23 -14.18
N ILE A 58 -13.58 -2.48 -14.58
CA ILE A 58 -12.69 -2.90 -15.65
C ILE A 58 -13.54 -3.40 -16.83
N THR A 59 -13.24 -2.93 -18.03
CA THR A 59 -13.92 -3.36 -19.26
C THR A 59 -13.90 -4.88 -19.39
N ASN A 60 -15.06 -5.50 -19.59
CA ASN A 60 -15.25 -6.94 -19.74
C ASN A 60 -14.90 -7.82 -18.52
N GLU A 61 -14.44 -7.25 -17.42
CA GLU A 61 -14.11 -7.98 -16.20
C GLU A 61 -15.03 -7.61 -15.02
N GLY A 62 -15.67 -6.42 -15.08
CA GLY A 62 -16.50 -5.93 -13.99
C GLY A 62 -15.72 -5.23 -12.89
N TRP A 63 -16.27 -5.23 -11.67
CA TRP A 63 -15.69 -4.53 -10.52
C TRP A 63 -14.62 -5.36 -9.82
N ASN A 64 -13.44 -4.79 -9.66
CA ASN A 64 -12.43 -5.21 -8.70
C ASN A 64 -12.62 -4.34 -7.43
N CYS A 65 -13.13 -4.95 -6.37
CA CYS A 65 -13.69 -4.24 -5.21
C CYS A 65 -12.79 -4.26 -3.99
N ASN A 66 -12.84 -3.17 -3.21
CA ASN A 66 -12.26 -3.06 -1.86
C ASN A 66 -10.78 -3.47 -1.78
N VAL A 67 -10.02 -3.13 -2.82
CA VAL A 67 -8.58 -3.35 -2.84
C VAL A 67 -7.95 -2.48 -1.76
N LEU A 68 -7.18 -3.11 -0.88
CA LEU A 68 -6.54 -2.45 0.25
C LEU A 68 -5.41 -1.53 -0.20
N GLU A 69 -5.07 -0.59 0.66
CA GLU A 69 -3.93 0.31 0.51
C GLU A 69 -2.67 -0.43 0.04
N ASN A 70 -1.94 0.20 -0.89
CA ASN A 70 -0.70 -0.31 -1.49
C ASN A 70 -0.83 -1.64 -2.26
N LYS A 71 -2.04 -2.17 -2.49
CA LYS A 71 -2.29 -3.30 -3.37
C LYS A 71 -2.67 -2.82 -4.78
N ILE A 72 -2.53 -3.66 -5.77
CA ILE A 72 -2.82 -3.32 -7.17
C ILE A 72 -4.31 -3.59 -7.44
N ALA A 73 -5.04 -2.56 -7.89
CA ALA A 73 -6.37 -2.70 -8.47
C ALA A 73 -6.31 -2.52 -9.98
N GLY A 74 -6.83 -3.48 -10.73
CA GLY A 74 -6.82 -3.41 -12.19
C GLY A 74 -6.85 -4.78 -12.84
N SER A 75 -6.70 -4.79 -14.15
CA SER A 75 -6.79 -5.97 -15.02
C SER A 75 -5.47 -6.73 -15.08
N SER A 76 -5.54 -8.06 -14.95
CA SER A 76 -4.44 -8.97 -15.33
C SER A 76 -4.32 -9.14 -16.85
N SER A 77 -5.42 -8.93 -17.57
CA SER A 77 -5.53 -9.09 -19.03
C SER A 77 -5.32 -7.78 -19.80
N ASN A 78 -4.84 -6.72 -19.13
CA ASN A 78 -4.65 -5.38 -19.70
C ASN A 78 -5.92 -4.70 -20.23
N ASN A 79 -7.10 -5.05 -19.71
CA ASN A 79 -8.33 -4.32 -19.99
C ASN A 79 -8.34 -2.96 -19.26
N ALA A 80 -9.01 -1.98 -19.86
CA ALA A 80 -9.02 -0.62 -19.34
C ALA A 80 -9.92 -0.44 -18.12
N ILE A 81 -9.54 0.47 -17.24
CA ILE A 81 -10.39 0.95 -16.16
C ILE A 81 -11.29 2.06 -16.70
N THR A 82 -12.59 1.92 -16.49
CA THR A 82 -13.60 2.91 -16.94
C THR A 82 -14.18 3.72 -15.80
N SER A 83 -14.21 3.16 -14.59
CA SER A 83 -14.67 3.86 -13.39
C SER A 83 -13.90 3.43 -12.16
N MET A 84 -13.88 4.29 -11.15
CA MET A 84 -13.28 3.97 -9.85
C MET A 84 -13.94 4.75 -8.72
N LYS A 85 -13.79 4.25 -7.51
CA LYS A 85 -14.06 4.98 -6.26
C LYS A 85 -12.97 4.71 -5.25
N ILE A 86 -12.75 5.65 -4.36
CA ILE A 86 -11.79 5.55 -3.26
C ILE A 86 -12.53 5.83 -1.95
N ASN A 87 -12.36 4.95 -0.96
CA ASN A 87 -12.80 5.18 0.40
C ASN A 87 -11.57 5.37 1.29
N TYR A 88 -11.60 6.37 2.13
CA TYR A 88 -10.62 6.59 3.17
C TYR A 88 -11.33 6.70 4.51
N LYS A 89 -11.17 5.70 5.35
CA LYS A 89 -11.68 5.68 6.71
C LYS A 89 -10.55 6.03 7.68
N ASN A 90 -10.73 7.08 8.46
CA ASN A 90 -9.75 7.53 9.45
C ASN A 90 -10.45 8.27 10.57
N ASN A 91 -9.79 8.41 11.72
CA ASN A 91 -10.28 9.10 12.92
C ASN A 91 -9.61 10.48 13.12
N ASN A 92 -8.81 10.96 12.16
CA ASN A 92 -7.98 12.16 12.29
C ASN A 92 -8.49 13.37 11.48
N GLY A 93 -9.68 13.26 10.88
CA GLY A 93 -10.32 14.37 10.12
C GLY A 93 -9.71 14.63 8.75
N ILE A 94 -8.75 13.85 8.30
CA ILE A 94 -8.19 13.94 6.94
C ILE A 94 -9.25 13.48 5.95
N SER A 95 -9.45 14.22 4.87
CA SER A 95 -10.34 13.84 3.78
C SER A 95 -9.59 13.63 2.47
N ILE A 96 -10.19 12.86 1.56
CA ILE A 96 -9.63 12.58 0.25
C ILE A 96 -10.50 13.18 -0.84
N LYS A 97 -9.85 13.81 -1.83
CA LYS A 97 -10.48 14.23 -3.07
C LYS A 97 -9.74 13.67 -4.28
N TYR A 98 -10.51 13.33 -5.30
CA TYR A 98 -9.99 12.76 -6.51
C TYR A 98 -10.87 13.09 -7.71
N ARG A 99 -10.28 13.03 -8.92
CA ARG A 99 -10.97 13.21 -10.18
C ARG A 99 -10.29 12.43 -11.30
N ALA A 100 -11.05 12.11 -12.35
CA ALA A 100 -10.55 11.44 -13.54
C ALA A 100 -10.59 12.34 -14.77
N TYR A 101 -9.67 12.11 -15.69
CA TYR A 101 -9.76 12.50 -17.07
C TYR A 101 -10.31 11.30 -17.85
N VAL A 102 -11.50 11.47 -18.41
CA VAL A 102 -12.25 10.41 -19.08
C VAL A 102 -12.21 10.65 -20.57
N GLN A 103 -11.95 9.60 -21.32
CA GLN A 103 -11.99 9.60 -22.78
C GLN A 103 -13.28 10.27 -23.29
N ASN A 104 -13.16 11.18 -24.25
CA ASN A 104 -14.23 11.97 -24.85
C ASN A 104 -14.91 13.03 -23.94
N PHE A 105 -14.66 13.03 -22.62
CA PHE A 105 -15.29 13.94 -21.65
C PHE A 105 -14.31 14.91 -20.99
N GLY A 106 -13.02 14.57 -20.95
CA GLY A 106 -12.02 15.39 -20.28
C GLY A 106 -12.04 15.26 -18.74
N TRP A 107 -11.52 16.29 -18.05
CA TRP A 107 -11.47 16.29 -16.58
C TRP A 107 -12.87 16.43 -15.97
N GLN A 108 -13.19 15.49 -15.10
CA GLN A 108 -14.37 15.56 -14.24
C GLN A 108 -14.14 16.50 -13.05
N GLN A 109 -15.23 16.87 -12.37
CA GLN A 109 -15.17 17.61 -11.12
C GLN A 109 -14.50 16.76 -10.02
N TRP A 110 -13.91 17.47 -9.04
CA TRP A 110 -13.37 16.81 -7.85
C TRP A 110 -14.46 16.14 -7.04
N MET A 111 -14.31 14.85 -6.77
CA MET A 111 -15.21 14.06 -5.96
C MET A 111 -14.59 13.76 -4.60
N SER A 112 -15.45 13.61 -3.61
CA SER A 112 -15.05 13.24 -2.25
C SER A 112 -15.12 11.73 -2.03
N ASN A 113 -14.64 11.33 -0.89
CA ASN A 113 -14.62 9.96 -0.36
C ASN A 113 -15.87 9.15 -0.75
N GLY A 114 -15.69 7.96 -1.31
CA GLY A 114 -16.74 7.00 -1.69
C GLY A 114 -17.52 7.32 -2.95
N ARG A 115 -17.31 8.48 -3.60
CA ARG A 115 -18.00 8.85 -4.85
C ARG A 115 -17.30 8.25 -6.07
N PHE A 116 -18.09 7.85 -7.05
CA PHE A 116 -17.55 7.35 -8.32
C PHE A 116 -16.98 8.47 -9.19
N ILE A 117 -15.87 8.18 -9.86
CA ILE A 117 -15.33 8.95 -10.99
C ILE A 117 -15.16 8.00 -12.18
N GLY A 118 -15.09 8.57 -13.38
CA GLY A 118 -15.03 7.78 -14.61
C GLY A 118 -16.40 7.60 -15.26
N ASP A 119 -16.53 6.57 -16.06
CA ASP A 119 -17.75 6.19 -16.78
C ASP A 119 -18.26 4.83 -16.30
N ASN A 120 -19.33 4.85 -15.49
CA ASN A 120 -19.95 3.63 -14.96
C ASN A 120 -20.66 2.79 -16.03
N SER A 121 -20.86 3.32 -17.25
CA SER A 121 -21.42 2.54 -18.36
C SER A 121 -20.40 1.59 -19.01
N GLY A 122 -19.11 1.73 -18.66
CA GLY A 122 -18.04 0.90 -19.18
C GLY A 122 -17.60 1.22 -20.60
N LYS A 123 -18.06 2.35 -21.19
CA LYS A 123 -17.82 2.71 -22.59
C LYS A 123 -16.60 3.61 -22.79
N ASN A 124 -16.28 4.45 -21.81
CA ASN A 124 -15.20 5.41 -21.91
C ASN A 124 -14.14 5.17 -20.83
N ASN A 125 -12.89 5.10 -21.26
CA ASN A 125 -11.78 4.74 -20.39
C ASN A 125 -11.32 5.94 -19.54
N ILE A 126 -10.81 5.66 -18.34
CA ILE A 126 -10.01 6.62 -17.60
C ILE A 126 -8.61 6.65 -18.21
N GLU A 127 -8.15 7.84 -18.61
CA GLU A 127 -6.84 8.06 -19.22
C GLU A 127 -5.85 8.74 -18.26
N ALA A 128 -6.36 9.53 -17.33
CA ALA A 128 -5.57 10.11 -16.24
C ALA A 128 -6.41 10.34 -15.00
N PHE A 129 -5.77 10.45 -13.84
CA PHE A 129 -6.43 10.87 -12.64
C PHE A 129 -5.53 11.67 -11.70
N GLN A 130 -6.14 12.34 -10.75
CA GLN A 130 -5.50 13.11 -9.69
C GLN A 130 -6.14 12.76 -8.37
N ILE A 131 -5.33 12.66 -7.31
CA ILE A 131 -5.79 12.46 -5.93
C ILE A 131 -5.05 13.43 -5.04
N LYS A 132 -5.75 14.00 -4.04
CA LYS A 132 -5.14 14.82 -2.99
C LYS A 132 -5.80 14.55 -1.64
N LEU A 133 -5.06 14.80 -0.57
CA LEU A 133 -5.60 14.89 0.78
C LEU A 133 -6.03 16.34 1.06
N GLU A 134 -7.06 16.50 1.89
CA GLU A 134 -7.46 17.78 2.49
C GLU A 134 -7.44 17.64 4.01
N ASN A 135 -7.11 18.72 4.70
CA ASN A 135 -6.94 18.76 6.16
C ASN A 135 -5.88 17.79 6.69
N ALA A 136 -4.92 17.42 5.84
CA ALA A 136 -3.81 16.56 6.23
C ALA A 136 -2.68 17.41 6.81
N PRO A 137 -1.99 16.93 7.89
CA PRO A 137 -0.71 17.49 8.32
C PRO A 137 0.32 17.47 7.20
N ALA A 138 1.31 18.37 7.25
CA ALA A 138 2.32 18.53 6.20
C ALA A 138 3.19 17.29 5.96
N ASN A 139 3.28 16.39 6.94
CA ASN A 139 4.00 15.12 6.87
C ASN A 139 3.18 13.96 6.28
N TYR A 140 1.90 14.18 5.93
CA TYR A 140 1.04 13.19 5.29
C TYR A 140 0.91 13.47 3.80
N HIS A 141 1.22 12.45 3.00
CA HIS A 141 1.14 12.51 1.53
C HIS A 141 0.37 11.33 0.98
N ILE A 142 -0.43 11.57 -0.07
CA ILE A 142 -0.98 10.48 -0.86
C ILE A 142 -0.09 10.24 -2.08
N LYS A 143 0.39 9.00 -2.24
CA LYS A 143 1.17 8.58 -3.40
C LYS A 143 0.38 7.59 -4.22
N TYR A 144 0.42 7.74 -5.53
CA TYR A 144 -0.29 6.89 -6.46
C TYR A 144 0.44 6.76 -7.78
N ARG A 145 0.20 5.66 -8.46
CA ARG A 145 0.72 5.40 -9.80
C ARG A 145 -0.24 4.58 -10.62
N VAL A 146 -0.07 4.64 -11.93
CA VAL A 146 -0.86 3.89 -12.90
C VAL A 146 0.03 2.98 -13.73
N LYS A 147 -0.57 1.89 -14.19
CA LYS A 147 -0.05 1.05 -15.27
C LYS A 147 -0.89 1.32 -16.52
N THR A 148 -0.24 1.54 -17.64
CA THR A 148 -0.89 1.64 -18.94
C THR A 148 -0.46 0.50 -19.85
N LYS A 149 -1.30 0.12 -20.79
CA LYS A 149 -0.99 -0.92 -21.78
C LYS A 149 0.29 -0.61 -22.57
N LYS A 150 0.51 0.67 -22.87
CA LYS A 150 1.61 1.13 -23.73
C LYS A 150 2.93 1.32 -22.98
N SER A 151 2.88 1.81 -21.75
CA SER A 151 4.08 2.27 -21.02
C SER A 151 4.41 1.46 -19.76
N GLY A 152 3.57 0.50 -19.37
CA GLY A 152 3.71 -0.21 -18.11
C GLY A 152 3.45 0.70 -16.90
N TRP A 153 4.09 0.41 -15.77
CA TRP A 153 3.97 1.23 -14.57
C TRP A 153 4.69 2.56 -14.73
N GLN A 154 3.96 3.65 -14.44
CA GLN A 154 4.54 4.99 -14.34
C GLN A 154 5.21 5.20 -12.97
N ILE A 155 6.03 6.24 -12.88
CA ILE A 155 6.58 6.70 -11.59
C ILE A 155 5.47 7.16 -10.66
N TRP A 156 5.73 7.05 -9.35
CA TRP A 156 4.81 7.55 -8.33
C TRP A 156 4.55 9.05 -8.47
N LYS A 157 3.29 9.42 -8.37
CA LYS A 157 2.79 10.79 -8.27
C LYS A 157 2.35 11.06 -6.84
N THR A 158 2.31 12.33 -6.45
CA THR A 158 1.93 12.73 -5.11
C THR A 158 0.97 13.93 -5.15
N ASP A 159 0.10 14.03 -4.21
CA ASP A 159 -0.73 15.19 -3.85
C ASP A 159 -1.22 16.07 -5.02
N GLY A 160 -2.15 15.57 -5.80
CA GLY A 160 -2.79 16.30 -6.90
C GLY A 160 -2.03 16.30 -8.22
N GLN A 161 -0.84 15.68 -8.30
CA GLN A 161 -0.14 15.51 -9.57
C GLN A 161 -0.90 14.56 -10.51
N THR A 162 -0.76 14.73 -11.81
CA THR A 162 -1.43 13.88 -12.81
C THR A 162 -0.71 12.55 -12.97
N ALA A 163 -1.43 11.44 -12.76
CA ALA A 163 -1.03 10.10 -13.15
C ALA A 163 -1.81 9.69 -14.41
N GLY A 164 -1.16 9.09 -15.40
CA GLY A 164 -1.72 8.84 -16.73
C GLY A 164 -1.31 9.91 -17.74
N ALA A 165 -2.08 10.07 -18.80
CA ALA A 165 -1.85 11.08 -19.83
C ALA A 165 -3.18 11.56 -20.44
N THR A 166 -3.26 12.87 -20.70
CA THR A 166 -4.49 13.53 -21.21
C THR A 166 -4.48 13.77 -22.73
N ALA A 167 -3.37 13.55 -23.40
CA ALA A 167 -3.20 13.92 -24.83
C ALA A 167 -3.06 12.73 -25.80
N ILE A 168 -2.99 11.53 -25.30
CA ILE A 168 -2.84 10.29 -26.08
C ILE A 168 -3.66 9.23 -25.41
N SER A 169 -4.49 8.51 -26.16
CA SER A 169 -5.29 7.37 -25.65
C SER A 169 -4.43 6.43 -24.78
N ALA A 170 -4.28 6.82 -23.54
CA ALA A 170 -3.44 6.15 -22.55
C ALA A 170 -4.34 5.40 -21.57
N GLU A 171 -4.93 4.29 -22.05
CA GLU A 171 -5.78 3.43 -21.24
C GLU A 171 -5.06 3.01 -19.96
N ILE A 172 -5.61 3.35 -18.82
CA ILE A 172 -5.13 2.89 -17.52
C ILE A 172 -5.69 1.49 -17.27
N ASN A 173 -4.81 0.54 -17.02
CA ASN A 173 -5.16 -0.86 -16.80
C ASN A 173 -5.07 -1.26 -15.32
N ALA A 174 -4.24 -0.58 -14.55
CA ALA A 174 -4.12 -0.80 -13.12
C ALA A 174 -3.69 0.47 -12.38
N ILE A 175 -4.05 0.52 -11.11
CA ILE A 175 -3.68 1.60 -10.19
C ILE A 175 -3.12 1.03 -8.89
N GLN A 176 -2.31 1.83 -8.23
CA GLN A 176 -1.83 1.56 -6.88
C GLN A 176 -1.79 2.86 -6.10
N ILE A 177 -2.33 2.87 -4.90
CA ILE A 177 -2.50 4.06 -4.06
C ILE A 177 -2.05 3.74 -2.64
N LYS A 178 -1.32 4.67 -2.01
CA LYS A 178 -0.94 4.58 -0.60
C LYS A 178 -0.86 5.94 0.06
N ILE A 179 -1.07 5.99 1.37
CA ILE A 179 -0.72 7.14 2.21
C ILE A 179 0.69 6.94 2.74
N VAL A 180 1.45 8.01 2.81
CA VAL A 180 2.77 8.05 3.44
C VAL A 180 2.73 9.10 4.53
N ASN A 181 3.14 8.72 5.72
CA ASN A 181 3.46 9.63 6.79
C ASN A 181 4.99 9.69 6.89
N ASP A 182 5.58 10.84 6.61
CA ASP A 182 7.03 10.99 6.57
C ASP A 182 7.69 10.74 7.94
N ASP A 183 6.95 10.95 9.03
CA ASP A 183 7.44 10.62 10.39
C ASP A 183 7.53 9.11 10.63
N LEU A 184 6.76 8.30 9.88
CA LEU A 184 6.77 6.84 9.95
C LEU A 184 7.60 6.18 8.84
N THR A 185 8.22 6.99 7.96
CA THR A 185 9.10 6.46 6.91
C THR A 185 10.40 5.96 7.56
N PRO A 186 10.84 4.71 7.25
CA PRO A 186 12.11 4.23 7.77
C PRO A 186 13.26 5.16 7.40
N LYS A 187 14.03 5.58 8.41
CA LYS A 187 15.19 6.47 8.26
C LYS A 187 16.44 5.75 8.74
N ILE A 188 17.38 5.54 7.82
CA ILE A 188 18.68 4.97 8.19
C ILE A 188 19.56 6.06 8.76
N GLN A 189 20.19 5.75 9.89
CA GLN A 189 21.23 6.57 10.50
C GLN A 189 22.46 5.70 10.78
N TYR A 190 23.62 6.28 10.65
CA TYR A 190 24.88 5.60 10.92
C TYR A 190 25.93 6.54 11.48
N GLN A 191 26.88 5.97 12.20
CA GLN A 191 28.07 6.66 12.71
C GLN A 191 29.26 5.74 12.61
N THR A 192 30.43 6.30 12.46
CA THR A 192 31.68 5.57 12.38
C THR A 192 32.64 5.96 13.49
N HIS A 193 33.45 4.99 13.93
CA HIS A 193 34.60 5.23 14.78
C HIS A 193 35.84 5.41 13.88
N VAL A 194 36.48 6.54 13.98
CA VAL A 194 37.66 6.91 13.19
C VAL A 194 38.90 6.88 14.06
N GLN A 195 39.98 6.35 13.52
CA GLN A 195 41.27 6.34 14.19
C GLN A 195 41.65 7.71 14.73
N ASN A 196 42.03 7.80 16.00
CA ASN A 196 42.43 9.01 16.75
C ASN A 196 41.32 10.06 16.95
N ASP A 197 40.24 10.03 16.20
CA ASP A 197 39.10 10.96 16.33
C ASP A 197 37.94 10.38 17.15
N GLY A 198 37.85 9.04 17.25
CA GLY A 198 36.77 8.36 17.96
C GLY A 198 35.45 8.35 17.18
N TRP A 199 34.34 8.20 17.92
CA TRP A 199 33.00 8.18 17.35
C TRP A 199 32.61 9.52 16.77
N GLN A 200 32.23 9.49 15.48
CA GLN A 200 31.64 10.64 14.80
C GLN A 200 30.16 10.79 15.20
N SER A 201 29.57 11.95 14.90
CA SER A 201 28.13 12.14 15.07
C SER A 201 27.33 11.20 14.17
N TRP A 202 26.10 10.87 14.60
CA TRP A 202 25.13 10.19 13.74
C TRP A 202 24.81 11.04 12.51
N VAL A 203 24.83 10.41 11.36
CA VAL A 203 24.46 11.01 10.07
C VAL A 203 23.29 10.25 9.44
N GLU A 204 22.58 10.92 8.57
CA GLU A 204 21.42 10.34 7.86
C GLU A 204 21.82 9.79 6.47
N SER A 205 20.88 9.09 5.85
CA SER A 205 21.04 8.49 4.52
C SER A 205 21.73 9.41 3.51
N GLY A 206 22.82 8.94 2.93
CA GLY A 206 23.60 9.65 1.91
C GLY A 206 24.59 10.68 2.45
N GLN A 207 24.66 10.93 3.75
CA GLN A 207 25.65 11.83 4.34
C GLN A 207 26.97 11.10 4.62
N LEU A 208 28.10 11.81 4.56
CA LEU A 208 29.40 11.24 4.87
C LEU A 208 29.56 10.99 6.39
N SER A 209 29.99 9.80 6.76
CA SER A 209 30.50 9.48 8.10
C SER A 209 31.92 8.95 7.98
N GLY A 210 32.84 9.59 8.66
CA GLY A 210 34.26 9.31 8.54
C GLY A 210 35.03 10.54 8.09
N THR A 211 36.25 10.34 7.56
CA THR A 211 37.12 11.43 7.14
C THR A 211 37.64 11.20 5.73
N GLU A 212 37.62 12.24 4.89
CA GLU A 212 38.27 12.25 3.57
C GLU A 212 39.64 12.97 3.63
N GLY A 213 40.64 12.45 2.91
CA GLY A 213 41.94 13.07 2.74
C GLY A 213 42.87 13.10 3.96
N ARG A 214 42.43 12.52 5.09
CA ARG A 214 43.21 12.51 6.33
C ARG A 214 43.99 11.22 6.59
N SER A 215 43.86 10.23 5.70
CA SER A 215 44.49 8.90 5.82
C SER A 215 44.21 8.19 7.16
N LEU A 216 43.05 8.44 7.76
CA LEU A 216 42.61 7.81 8.98
C LEU A 216 41.65 6.65 8.63
N ARG A 217 41.88 5.49 9.24
CA ARG A 217 41.06 4.31 9.02
C ARG A 217 39.75 4.36 9.84
N LEU A 218 38.75 3.67 9.36
CA LEU A 218 37.58 3.34 10.16
C LEU A 218 37.92 2.11 11.06
N GLU A 219 37.49 2.17 12.28
CA GLU A 219 37.70 1.11 13.28
C GLU A 219 36.40 0.48 13.74
N GLY A 220 35.26 1.09 13.39
CA GLY A 220 33.94 0.57 13.72
C GLY A 220 32.81 1.36 13.13
N ILE A 221 31.64 0.73 13.12
CA ILE A 221 30.40 1.32 12.61
C ILE A 221 29.23 0.93 13.49
N LYS A 222 28.27 1.83 13.60
CA LYS A 222 26.93 1.57 14.13
C LYS A 222 25.90 2.03 13.10
N ILE A 223 24.88 1.20 12.84
CA ILE A 223 23.82 1.50 11.90
C ILE A 223 22.49 1.20 12.59
N LYS A 224 21.53 2.11 12.49
CA LYS A 224 20.15 1.90 12.95
C LYS A 224 19.17 2.41 11.91
N ILE A 225 17.94 1.91 12.00
CA ILE A 225 16.82 2.41 11.20
C ILE A 225 15.73 2.83 12.17
N ASP A 226 15.45 4.13 12.21
CA ASP A 226 14.29 4.65 12.92
C ASP A 226 13.02 4.39 12.10
N ASN A 227 11.88 4.23 12.77
CA ASN A 227 10.57 3.97 12.16
C ASN A 227 10.51 2.66 11.34
N LEU A 228 11.35 1.69 11.65
CA LEU A 228 11.26 0.35 11.07
C LEU A 228 10.12 -0.41 11.76
N ASP A 229 9.37 -1.20 10.98
CA ASP A 229 8.32 -2.07 11.51
C ASP A 229 8.92 -3.03 12.55
N ARG A 230 8.21 -3.24 13.68
CA ARG A 230 8.68 -4.02 14.85
C ARG A 230 9.15 -5.43 14.53
N ASN A 231 8.75 -5.98 13.40
CA ASN A 231 9.16 -7.33 12.96
C ASN A 231 10.40 -7.32 12.08
N ASN A 232 10.97 -6.16 11.81
CA ASN A 232 12.14 -5.99 10.96
C ASN A 232 13.28 -5.35 11.74
N SER A 233 14.50 -5.74 11.44
CA SER A 233 15.73 -5.16 11.98
C SER A 233 16.79 -5.08 10.90
N ILE A 234 17.71 -4.12 11.03
CA ILE A 234 18.90 -4.12 10.20
C ILE A 234 19.97 -5.02 10.85
N MET A 235 20.57 -5.89 10.06
CA MET A 235 21.71 -6.70 10.46
C MET A 235 22.93 -6.31 9.66
N TYR A 236 24.06 -6.17 10.32
CA TYR A 236 25.33 -5.84 9.66
C TYR A 236 26.52 -6.44 10.40
N ARG A 237 27.62 -6.53 9.71
CA ARG A 237 28.93 -6.94 10.25
C ARG A 237 30.04 -6.30 9.45
N THR A 238 31.21 -6.19 10.04
CA THR A 238 32.42 -5.69 9.40
C THR A 238 33.46 -6.77 9.23
N HIS A 239 34.33 -6.60 8.27
CA HIS A 239 35.58 -7.37 8.15
C HIS A 239 36.71 -6.53 8.73
N VAL A 240 37.37 -7.02 9.75
CA VAL A 240 38.45 -6.33 10.45
C VAL A 240 39.79 -6.88 9.99
N GLN A 241 40.73 -5.97 9.68
CA GLN A 241 42.07 -6.30 9.24
C GLN A 241 42.76 -7.27 10.23
N ASN A 242 43.24 -8.40 9.72
CA ASN A 242 43.88 -9.52 10.46
C ASN A 242 42.99 -10.29 11.43
N ASP A 243 41.74 -9.89 11.62
CA ASP A 243 40.78 -10.60 12.49
C ASP A 243 39.63 -11.24 11.69
N GLY A 244 39.38 -10.80 10.43
CA GLY A 244 38.35 -11.34 9.56
C GLY A 244 36.93 -10.84 9.86
N TRP A 245 35.92 -11.55 9.38
CA TRP A 245 34.53 -11.20 9.58
C TRP A 245 34.12 -11.29 11.03
N GLN A 246 33.58 -10.18 11.55
CA GLN A 246 32.98 -10.11 12.86
C GLN A 246 31.59 -10.79 12.89
N GLN A 247 31.08 -11.01 14.11
CA GLN A 247 29.72 -11.53 14.28
C GLN A 247 28.67 -10.50 13.74
N TRP A 248 27.53 -11.03 13.31
CA TRP A 248 26.39 -10.21 12.96
C TRP A 248 25.85 -9.47 14.16
N VAL A 249 25.58 -8.17 14.02
CA VAL A 249 24.98 -7.29 15.02
C VAL A 249 23.74 -6.62 14.44
N THR A 250 22.89 -6.09 15.33
CA THR A 250 21.61 -5.45 14.94
C THR A 250 21.51 -4.04 15.51
N ASP A 251 20.69 -3.23 14.86
CA ASP A 251 20.11 -1.97 15.33
C ASP A 251 20.96 -1.14 16.29
N GLY A 252 21.94 -0.42 15.76
CA GLY A 252 22.80 0.48 16.52
C GLY A 252 23.90 -0.17 17.34
N SER A 253 24.00 -1.50 17.29
CA SER A 253 25.09 -2.21 17.95
C SER A 253 26.42 -1.98 17.26
N PHE A 254 27.51 -2.03 17.99
CA PHE A 254 28.86 -1.86 17.46
C PHE A 254 29.31 -3.06 16.63
N SER A 255 29.83 -2.82 15.43
CA SER A 255 30.59 -3.77 14.64
C SER A 255 31.92 -3.17 14.26
N GLY A 256 33.00 -3.86 14.57
CA GLY A 256 34.39 -3.41 14.37
C GLY A 256 35.28 -3.79 15.51
N LYS A 257 36.47 -3.18 15.53
CA LYS A 257 37.44 -3.34 16.61
C LYS A 257 38.28 -2.08 16.73
N GLU A 258 38.14 -1.38 17.85
CA GLU A 258 38.94 -0.21 18.12
C GLU A 258 40.43 -0.52 18.06
N GLY A 259 41.21 0.37 17.46
CA GLY A 259 42.65 0.16 17.20
C GLY A 259 42.98 -0.73 16.00
N ARG A 260 41.98 -1.18 15.23
CA ARG A 260 42.16 -1.99 14.01
C ARG A 260 41.37 -1.38 12.85
N GLY A 261 41.88 -1.53 11.62
CA GLY A 261 41.15 -1.14 10.42
C GLY A 261 39.99 -2.08 10.08
N LEU A 262 38.95 -1.52 9.49
CA LEU A 262 37.87 -2.28 8.85
C LEU A 262 38.25 -2.67 7.44
#